data_38ffe3fb30eef4fa61a43567e0fb3edc
#
_entry.id   38ffe3fb30eef4fa61a43567e0fb3edc
#
_cell.length_a   1.000
_cell.length_b   1.000
_cell.length_c   1.000
_cell.angle_alpha   90.00
_cell.angle_beta   90.00
_cell.angle_gamma   90.00
#
_symmetry.space_group_name_H-M   'P 1'
#
loop_
_entity.id
_entity.type
_entity.pdbx_description
1 polymer ?
#
loop_
_entity_poly.entity_id
_entity_poly.type
_entity_poly.pdbx_seq_one_letter_code
_entity_poly.pdbx_strand_id
1 'polypeptide(L)'
;MSNITIVGAGMMGSALAFPARENGHRVRLTGTHLDREIIAESKRTGKHPKFDKPFPAGVEYFYFEELAEALEGADMVICGVNSFGVDWFMQEVLPHIPDTTPVLSVTKGLVAYDDGTLISYPEYWERSIAPRKMNLNAVGGPCTSYELVAHDQTIVTFCGRDMQT
;
A
#
# COMPACT_ATOMS: atom_id res chain seq x y z
N MET A 1 -16.77 -8.48 -1.10
CA MET A 1 -15.48 -9.07 -0.63
C MET A 1 -14.50 -8.89 -1.78
N SER A 2 -13.39 -8.21 -1.56
CA SER A 2 -12.37 -7.92 -2.59
C SER A 2 -11.02 -8.50 -2.16
N ASN A 3 -10.16 -8.76 -3.15
CA ASN A 3 -8.78 -9.15 -2.93
C ASN A 3 -7.92 -7.86 -2.90
N ILE A 4 -7.35 -7.56 -1.76
CA ILE A 4 -6.51 -6.36 -1.55
C ILE A 4 -5.07 -6.82 -1.36
N THR A 5 -4.18 -6.35 -2.23
CA THR A 5 -2.74 -6.59 -2.07
C THR A 5 -2.07 -5.32 -1.55
N ILE A 6 -1.38 -5.43 -0.43
CA ILE A 6 -0.60 -4.34 0.19
C ILE A 6 0.86 -4.61 -0.09
N VAL A 7 1.55 -3.68 -0.77
CA VAL A 7 2.98 -3.76 -1.08
C VAL A 7 3.77 -2.81 -0.20
N GLY A 8 4.60 -3.36 0.65
CA GLY A 8 5.36 -2.67 1.69
C GLY A 8 4.85 -3.03 3.08
N ALA A 9 5.65 -3.86 3.79
CA ALA A 9 5.34 -4.33 5.13
C ALA A 9 5.85 -3.39 6.25
N GLY A 10 6.06 -2.13 5.91
CA GLY A 10 6.32 -1.08 6.90
C GLY A 10 5.10 -0.82 7.79
N MET A 11 5.27 0.09 8.77
CA MET A 11 4.23 0.38 9.78
C MET A 11 2.87 0.70 9.17
N MET A 12 2.81 1.62 8.19
CA MET A 12 1.52 2.07 7.63
C MET A 12 0.90 1.03 6.72
N GLY A 13 1.69 0.38 5.84
CA GLY A 13 1.20 -0.71 4.99
C GLY A 13 0.62 -1.85 5.83
N SER A 14 1.36 -2.30 6.84
CA SER A 14 0.90 -3.35 7.76
C SER A 14 -0.33 -2.95 8.55
N ALA A 15 -0.44 -1.69 8.99
CA ALA A 15 -1.60 -1.22 9.75
C ALA A 15 -2.90 -1.24 8.93
N LEU A 16 -2.83 -1.00 7.62
CA LEU A 16 -4.00 -1.04 6.74
C LEU A 16 -4.55 -2.46 6.55
N ALA A 17 -3.76 -3.49 6.82
CA ALA A 17 -4.26 -4.86 6.80
C ALA A 17 -5.35 -5.10 7.86
N PHE A 18 -5.35 -4.33 8.97
CA PHE A 18 -6.35 -4.47 10.04
C PHE A 18 -7.75 -4.09 9.54
N PRO A 19 -8.04 -2.82 9.20
CA PRO A 19 -9.37 -2.45 8.77
C PRO A 19 -9.79 -3.18 7.49
N ALA A 20 -8.87 -3.45 6.56
CA ALA A 20 -9.20 -4.18 5.34
C ALA A 20 -9.66 -5.61 5.65
N ARG A 21 -8.94 -6.34 6.49
CA ARG A 21 -9.30 -7.71 6.84
C ARG A 21 -10.54 -7.80 7.72
N GLU A 22 -10.69 -6.89 8.68
CA GLU A 22 -11.83 -6.82 9.59
C GLU A 22 -13.14 -6.49 8.87
N ASN A 23 -13.07 -5.76 7.76
CA ASN A 23 -14.22 -5.52 6.87
C ASN A 23 -14.46 -6.67 5.86
N GLY A 24 -13.83 -7.82 6.06
CA GLY A 24 -14.12 -9.05 5.31
C GLY A 24 -13.41 -9.18 3.97
N HIS A 25 -12.43 -8.31 3.66
CA HIS A 25 -11.64 -8.44 2.44
C HIS A 25 -10.57 -9.54 2.60
N ARG A 26 -10.20 -10.19 1.50
CA ARG A 26 -8.98 -11.02 1.46
C ARG A 26 -7.78 -10.07 1.37
N VAL A 27 -6.84 -10.21 2.29
CA VAL A 27 -5.68 -9.31 2.39
C VAL A 27 -4.40 -10.09 2.21
N ARG A 28 -3.60 -9.67 1.24
CA ARG A 28 -2.24 -10.14 0.99
C ARG A 28 -1.26 -9.02 1.31
N LEU A 29 -0.35 -9.27 2.24
CA LEU A 29 0.71 -8.34 2.61
C LEU A 29 2.03 -8.84 2.05
N THR A 30 2.60 -8.11 1.08
CA THR A 30 3.92 -8.41 0.54
C THR A 30 4.95 -7.39 1.01
N GLY A 31 6.16 -7.87 1.33
CA GLY A 31 7.29 -7.01 1.68
C GLY A 31 7.90 -6.35 0.45
N THR A 32 8.73 -5.34 0.70
CA THR A 32 9.76 -4.88 -0.23
C THR A 32 11.04 -5.71 -0.03
N HIS A 33 12.09 -5.45 -0.82
CA HIS A 33 13.41 -6.05 -0.61
C HIS A 33 14.02 -5.75 0.78
N LEU A 34 13.51 -4.73 1.49
CA LEU A 34 13.94 -4.34 2.83
C LEU A 34 13.13 -5.00 3.95
N ASP A 35 11.99 -5.61 3.66
CA ASP A 35 11.01 -6.08 4.64
C ASP A 35 11.10 -7.58 4.92
N ARG A 36 12.14 -8.28 4.43
CA ARG A 36 12.25 -9.75 4.53
C ARG A 36 12.09 -10.26 5.96
N GLU A 37 12.73 -9.62 6.92
CA GLU A 37 12.64 -10.02 8.34
C GLU A 37 11.25 -9.78 8.92
N ILE A 38 10.60 -8.68 8.52
CA ILE A 38 9.24 -8.35 8.94
C ILE A 38 8.26 -9.42 8.42
N ILE A 39 8.37 -9.79 7.15
CA ILE A 39 7.53 -10.84 6.55
C ILE A 39 7.81 -12.20 7.18
N ALA A 40 9.07 -12.55 7.40
CA ALA A 40 9.44 -13.81 8.07
C ALA A 40 8.82 -13.90 9.47
N GLU A 41 8.91 -12.84 10.26
CA GLU A 41 8.32 -12.78 11.60
C GLU A 41 6.78 -12.84 11.53
N SER A 42 6.16 -12.13 10.59
CA SER A 42 4.72 -12.14 10.39
C SER A 42 4.20 -13.52 9.97
N LYS A 43 4.90 -14.23 9.07
CA LYS A 43 4.61 -15.64 8.71
C LYS A 43 4.69 -16.56 9.92
N ARG A 44 5.67 -16.37 10.81
CA ARG A 44 5.91 -17.22 11.97
C ARG A 44 4.94 -16.98 13.12
N THR A 45 4.57 -15.72 13.38
CA THR A 45 3.85 -15.33 14.61
C THR A 45 2.46 -14.75 14.35
N GLY A 46 2.13 -14.41 13.11
CA GLY A 46 0.92 -13.65 12.79
C GLY A 46 0.96 -12.21 13.30
N LYS A 47 2.18 -11.66 13.58
CA LYS A 47 2.34 -10.34 14.21
C LYS A 47 3.43 -9.53 13.52
N HIS A 48 3.17 -8.23 13.33
CA HIS A 48 4.22 -7.29 12.92
C HIS A 48 5.16 -7.01 14.12
N PRO A 49 6.49 -6.97 13.93
CA PRO A 49 7.45 -6.82 15.05
C PRO A 49 7.23 -5.59 15.93
N LYS A 50 6.65 -4.53 15.36
CA LYS A 50 6.45 -3.23 16.06
C LYS A 50 5.01 -2.99 16.53
N PHE A 51 4.09 -3.95 16.35
CA PHE A 51 2.72 -3.81 16.84
C PHE A 51 2.48 -4.68 18.07
N ASP A 52 1.69 -4.20 19.01
CA ASP A 52 1.30 -4.96 20.19
C ASP A 52 0.25 -6.02 19.89
N LYS A 53 -0.59 -5.78 18.89
CA LYS A 53 -1.64 -6.70 18.44
C LYS A 53 -1.17 -7.59 17.29
N PRO A 54 -1.63 -8.86 17.24
CA PRO A 54 -1.45 -9.69 16.05
C PRO A 54 -2.31 -9.17 14.91
N PHE A 55 -1.92 -9.50 13.69
CA PHE A 55 -2.78 -9.27 12.52
C PHE A 55 -4.11 -10.01 12.67
N PRO A 56 -5.22 -9.48 12.13
CA PRO A 56 -6.47 -10.22 12.04
C PRO A 56 -6.27 -11.54 11.30
N ALA A 57 -6.97 -12.59 11.74
CA ALA A 57 -6.84 -13.92 11.14
C ALA A 57 -7.14 -13.92 9.64
N GLY A 58 -6.30 -14.61 8.86
CA GLY A 58 -6.46 -14.76 7.43
C GLY A 58 -5.76 -13.67 6.59
N VAL A 59 -4.88 -12.88 7.16
CA VAL A 59 -3.89 -12.11 6.38
C VAL A 59 -2.85 -13.08 5.85
N GLU A 60 -2.59 -13.01 4.54
CA GLU A 60 -1.59 -13.82 3.85
C GLU A 60 -0.32 -13.00 3.66
N TYR A 61 0.86 -13.60 3.88
CA TYR A 61 2.14 -12.89 3.85
C TYR A 61 3.01 -13.42 2.72
N PHE A 62 3.61 -12.49 1.96
CA PHE A 62 4.45 -12.79 0.80
C PHE A 62 5.80 -12.09 0.90
N TYR A 63 6.87 -12.78 0.52
CA TYR A 63 8.13 -12.12 0.27
C TYR A 63 8.07 -11.33 -1.04
N PHE A 64 9.02 -10.41 -1.26
CA PHE A 64 9.05 -9.64 -2.50
C PHE A 64 9.19 -10.52 -3.75
N GLU A 65 9.93 -11.60 -3.65
CA GLU A 65 10.11 -12.58 -4.72
C GLU A 65 8.80 -13.29 -5.13
N GLU A 66 7.80 -13.25 -4.25
CA GLU A 66 6.45 -13.80 -4.45
C GLU A 66 5.45 -12.71 -4.92
N LEU A 67 5.93 -11.51 -5.35
CA LEU A 67 5.08 -10.38 -5.73
C LEU A 67 4.04 -10.73 -6.79
N ALA A 68 4.42 -11.49 -7.81
CA ALA A 68 3.52 -11.89 -8.89
C ALA A 68 2.31 -12.68 -8.36
N GLU A 69 2.55 -13.63 -7.43
CA GLU A 69 1.49 -14.39 -6.77
C GLU A 69 0.64 -13.48 -5.87
N ALA A 70 1.26 -12.56 -5.14
CA ALA A 70 0.55 -11.61 -4.29
C ALA A 70 -0.37 -10.68 -5.08
N LEU A 71 -0.03 -10.35 -6.33
CA LEU A 71 -0.81 -9.48 -7.22
C LEU A 71 -1.89 -10.23 -8.02
N GLU A 72 -1.83 -11.55 -8.10
CA GLU A 72 -2.77 -12.33 -8.90
C GLU A 72 -4.23 -12.11 -8.45
N GLY A 73 -5.07 -11.63 -9.37
CA GLY A 73 -6.49 -11.38 -9.09
C GLY A 73 -6.74 -10.30 -8.03
N ALA A 74 -5.81 -9.37 -7.82
CA ALA A 74 -6.02 -8.24 -6.94
C ALA A 74 -7.07 -7.28 -7.51
N ASP A 75 -8.10 -6.97 -6.73
CA ASP A 75 -9.11 -5.97 -7.05
C ASP A 75 -8.63 -4.55 -6.71
N MET A 76 -7.65 -4.43 -5.81
CA MET A 76 -6.99 -3.18 -5.43
C MET A 76 -5.56 -3.48 -4.96
N VAL A 77 -4.64 -2.57 -5.29
CA VAL A 77 -3.27 -2.59 -4.77
C VAL A 77 -3.01 -1.36 -3.92
N ILE A 78 -2.50 -1.57 -2.71
CA ILE A 78 -2.11 -0.48 -1.80
C ILE A 78 -0.58 -0.37 -1.81
N CYS A 79 -0.08 0.82 -2.16
CA CYS A 79 1.33 1.18 -2.02
C CYS A 79 1.60 1.60 -0.59
N GLY A 80 2.20 0.71 0.22
CA GLY A 80 2.50 0.88 1.63
C GLY A 80 3.92 1.34 1.94
N VAL A 81 4.69 1.77 0.92
CA VAL A 81 6.07 2.24 1.10
C VAL A 81 6.13 3.67 1.66
N ASN A 82 7.29 4.07 2.16
CA ASN A 82 7.57 5.46 2.52
C ASN A 82 8.02 6.29 1.28
N SER A 83 8.32 7.57 1.47
CA SER A 83 8.73 8.47 0.38
C SER A 83 9.98 8.02 -0.38
N PHE A 84 10.91 7.33 0.27
CA PHE A 84 12.11 6.76 -0.39
C PHE A 84 11.78 5.57 -1.29
N GLY A 85 10.66 4.91 -1.08
CA GLY A 85 10.22 3.77 -1.88
C GLY A 85 9.32 4.12 -3.06
N VAL A 86 9.00 5.39 -3.29
CA VAL A 86 8.06 5.83 -4.36
C VAL A 86 8.58 5.48 -5.75
N ASP A 87 9.85 5.75 -6.02
CA ASP A 87 10.48 5.41 -7.31
C ASP A 87 10.61 3.91 -7.49
N TRP A 88 11.01 3.21 -6.43
CA TRP A 88 11.08 1.76 -6.41
C TRP A 88 9.71 1.13 -6.73
N PHE A 89 8.63 1.58 -6.09
CA PHE A 89 7.29 1.07 -6.36
C PHE A 89 6.88 1.30 -7.81
N MET A 90 7.18 2.48 -8.35
CA MET A 90 6.91 2.82 -9.75
C MET A 90 7.65 1.88 -10.72
N GLN A 91 8.91 1.56 -10.44
CA GLN A 91 9.77 0.78 -11.33
C GLN A 91 9.54 -0.72 -11.19
N GLU A 92 9.37 -1.22 -9.96
CA GLU A 92 9.36 -2.65 -9.67
C GLU A 92 7.95 -3.24 -9.46
N VAL A 93 6.94 -2.40 -9.19
CA VAL A 93 5.61 -2.90 -8.84
C VAL A 93 4.55 -2.49 -9.87
N LEU A 94 4.47 -1.21 -10.24
CA LEU A 94 3.46 -0.72 -11.20
C LEU A 94 3.46 -1.48 -12.54
N PRO A 95 4.59 -1.93 -13.12
CA PRO A 95 4.58 -2.69 -14.36
C PRO A 95 3.81 -4.02 -14.30
N HIS A 96 3.67 -4.59 -13.10
CA HIS A 96 3.00 -5.86 -12.86
C HIS A 96 1.51 -5.73 -12.53
N ILE A 97 1.00 -4.50 -12.36
CA ILE A 97 -0.40 -4.24 -12.02
C ILE A 97 -1.20 -3.96 -13.30
N PRO A 98 -2.33 -4.63 -13.54
CA PRO A 98 -3.20 -4.31 -14.67
C PRO A 98 -3.69 -2.85 -14.62
N ASP A 99 -3.84 -2.20 -15.78
CA ASP A 99 -4.25 -0.78 -15.87
C ASP A 99 -5.63 -0.51 -15.26
N THR A 100 -6.48 -1.52 -15.22
CA THR A 100 -7.83 -1.46 -14.64
C THR A 100 -7.85 -1.62 -13.11
N THR A 101 -6.76 -2.09 -12.50
CA THR A 101 -6.68 -2.30 -11.06
C THR A 101 -6.32 -0.96 -10.38
N PRO A 102 -7.17 -0.44 -9.48
CA PRO A 102 -6.87 0.79 -8.77
C PRO A 102 -5.68 0.62 -7.82
N VAL A 103 -4.83 1.63 -7.80
CA VAL A 103 -3.68 1.73 -6.88
C VAL A 103 -3.92 2.85 -5.90
N LEU A 104 -3.80 2.56 -4.61
CA LEU A 104 -3.92 3.53 -3.52
C LEU A 104 -2.57 3.75 -2.85
N SER A 105 -1.99 4.93 -3.01
CA SER A 105 -0.77 5.31 -2.29
C SER A 105 -1.09 5.83 -0.90
N VAL A 106 -0.47 5.24 0.12
CA VAL A 106 -0.55 5.75 1.49
C VAL A 106 0.64 6.64 1.86
N THR A 107 1.56 6.81 0.93
CA THR A 107 2.72 7.68 1.09
C THR A 107 2.28 9.13 0.99
N LYS A 108 2.41 9.85 2.09
CA LYS A 108 2.08 11.29 2.16
C LYS A 108 3.28 12.10 1.72
N GLY A 109 3.02 13.16 0.94
CA GLY A 109 4.07 14.06 0.47
C GLY A 109 3.86 14.49 -0.98
N LEU A 110 4.80 15.29 -1.46
CA LEU A 110 4.82 15.85 -2.80
C LEU A 110 6.22 15.69 -3.39
N VAL A 111 6.28 15.59 -4.70
CA VAL A 111 7.53 15.74 -5.47
C VAL A 111 7.73 17.21 -5.75
N ALA A 112 8.91 17.73 -5.43
CA ALA A 112 9.31 19.10 -5.72
C ALA A 112 10.26 19.12 -6.91
N TYR A 113 10.02 20.03 -7.86
CA TYR A 113 10.88 20.29 -9.01
C TYR A 113 11.67 21.59 -8.79
N ASP A 114 12.78 21.74 -9.49
CA ASP A 114 13.68 22.90 -9.37
C ASP A 114 13.00 24.24 -9.76
N ASP A 115 11.97 24.19 -10.58
CA ASP A 115 11.15 25.34 -10.97
C ASP A 115 10.11 25.75 -9.91
N GLY A 116 10.07 25.04 -8.76
CA GLY A 116 9.11 25.27 -7.68
C GLY A 116 7.78 24.54 -7.85
N THR A 117 7.60 23.77 -8.92
CA THR A 117 6.40 22.94 -9.12
C THR A 117 6.33 21.85 -8.08
N LEU A 118 5.14 21.65 -7.47
CA LEU A 118 4.86 20.59 -6.53
C LEU A 118 3.76 19.71 -7.10
N ILE A 119 3.99 18.40 -7.15
CA ILE A 119 2.98 17.43 -7.60
C ILE A 119 2.83 16.27 -6.60
N SER A 120 1.65 15.65 -6.58
CA SER A 120 1.40 14.45 -5.77
C SER A 120 2.12 13.23 -6.33
N TYR A 121 2.37 12.21 -5.50
CA TYR A 121 2.97 10.95 -5.96
C TYR A 121 2.14 10.24 -7.04
N PRO A 122 0.79 10.15 -6.97
CA PRO A 122 0.01 9.62 -8.08
C PRO A 122 0.21 10.40 -9.39
N GLU A 123 0.28 11.72 -9.35
CA GLU A 123 0.53 12.54 -10.53
C GLU A 123 1.96 12.36 -11.07
N TYR A 124 2.93 12.22 -10.18
CA TYR A 124 4.31 11.89 -10.55
C TYR A 124 4.39 10.55 -11.29
N TRP A 125 3.74 9.51 -10.76
CA TRP A 125 3.67 8.22 -11.44
C TRP A 125 2.96 8.32 -12.78
N GLU A 126 1.80 8.99 -12.84
CA GLU A 126 1.04 9.18 -14.08
C GLU A 126 1.89 9.80 -15.20
N ARG A 127 2.67 10.84 -14.86
CA ARG A 127 3.59 11.48 -15.81
C ARG A 127 4.74 10.55 -16.24
N SER A 128 5.24 9.75 -15.31
CA SER A 128 6.40 8.88 -15.54
C SER A 128 6.06 7.64 -16.36
N ILE A 129 4.83 7.10 -16.23
CA ILE A 129 4.41 5.90 -16.96
C ILE A 129 3.69 6.20 -18.27
N ALA A 130 3.53 7.48 -18.64
CA ALA A 130 2.86 7.87 -19.89
C ALA A 130 3.48 7.17 -21.12
N PRO A 131 2.69 6.74 -22.13
CA PRO A 131 1.26 6.99 -22.32
C PRO A 131 0.31 6.02 -21.58
N ARG A 132 0.82 5.11 -20.74
CA ARG A 132 0.04 4.19 -19.94
C ARG A 132 -0.89 4.97 -18.99
N LYS A 133 -2.13 4.54 -18.84
CA LYS A 133 -3.11 5.16 -17.93
C LYS A 133 -3.55 4.15 -16.89
N MET A 134 -3.41 4.52 -15.63
CA MET A 134 -3.83 3.71 -14.49
C MET A 134 -4.74 4.53 -13.57
N ASN A 135 -5.56 3.85 -12.78
CA ASN A 135 -6.36 4.48 -11.74
C ASN A 135 -5.50 4.65 -10.46
N LEU A 136 -4.82 5.80 -10.35
CA LEU A 136 -3.89 6.12 -9.28
C LEU A 136 -4.53 7.06 -8.26
N ASN A 137 -4.53 6.66 -7.00
CA ASN A 137 -5.19 7.34 -5.89
C ASN A 137 -4.22 7.55 -4.73
N ALA A 138 -4.57 8.43 -3.81
CA ALA A 138 -3.77 8.70 -2.62
C ALA A 138 -4.61 8.81 -1.36
N VAL A 139 -3.94 8.60 -0.23
CA VAL A 139 -4.48 8.83 1.11
C VAL A 139 -3.90 10.12 1.68
N GLY A 140 -4.77 10.96 2.23
CA GLY A 140 -4.42 12.13 3.05
C GLY A 140 -4.94 12.00 4.48
N GLY A 141 -4.66 13.02 5.30
CA GLY A 141 -5.14 13.12 6.66
C GLY A 141 -4.11 12.74 7.73
N PRO A 142 -4.43 13.00 9.01
CA PRO A 142 -3.50 12.86 10.15
C PRO A 142 -3.32 11.42 10.65
N CYS A 143 -4.05 10.45 10.12
CA CYS A 143 -4.03 9.05 10.54
C CYS A 143 -2.61 8.48 10.68
N THR A 144 -2.36 7.78 11.78
CA THR A 144 -1.15 7.03 12.05
C THR A 144 -1.40 5.51 12.05
N SER A 145 -0.32 4.74 11.90
CA SER A 145 -0.40 3.27 11.93
C SER A 145 -0.88 2.73 13.29
N TYR A 146 -0.48 3.37 14.38
CA TYR A 146 -0.87 2.97 15.73
C TYR A 146 -2.36 3.17 15.98
N GLU A 147 -2.93 4.30 15.51
CA GLU A 147 -4.36 4.58 15.63
C GLU A 147 -5.20 3.54 14.88
N LEU A 148 -4.78 3.13 13.67
CA LEU A 148 -5.46 2.08 12.91
C LEU A 148 -5.44 0.74 13.66
N VAL A 149 -4.29 0.33 14.18
CA VAL A 149 -4.12 -0.94 14.92
C VAL A 149 -4.86 -0.90 16.27
N ALA A 150 -4.91 0.25 16.92
CA ALA A 150 -5.60 0.43 18.20
C ALA A 150 -7.13 0.58 18.05
N HIS A 151 -7.64 0.84 16.83
CA HIS A 151 -9.02 1.24 16.54
C HIS A 151 -9.39 2.59 17.20
N ASP A 152 -8.40 3.49 17.30
CA ASP A 152 -8.61 4.83 17.78
C ASP A 152 -9.36 5.68 16.75
N GLN A 153 -10.01 6.75 17.22
CA GLN A 153 -10.64 7.71 16.34
C GLN A 153 -9.58 8.44 15.50
N THR A 154 -9.64 8.26 14.19
CA THR A 154 -8.71 8.91 13.27
C THR A 154 -9.43 9.28 11.98
N ILE A 155 -8.81 10.13 11.17
CA ILE A 155 -9.38 10.62 9.92
C ILE A 155 -8.45 10.26 8.77
N VAL A 156 -9.01 9.63 7.76
CA VAL A 156 -8.36 9.32 6.49
C VAL A 156 -9.16 9.96 5.36
N THR A 157 -8.49 10.65 4.47
CA THR A 157 -9.09 11.21 3.25
C THR A 157 -8.59 10.41 2.06
N PHE A 158 -9.49 9.83 1.29
CA PHE A 158 -9.18 9.19 0.02
C PHE A 158 -9.29 10.21 -1.09
N CYS A 159 -8.25 10.34 -1.90
CA CYS A 159 -8.15 11.29 -3.00
C CYS A 159 -7.92 10.53 -4.30
N GLY A 160 -8.79 10.76 -5.28
CA GLY A 160 -8.71 10.15 -6.60
C GLY A 160 -9.40 11.01 -7.64
N ARG A 161 -9.16 10.73 -8.92
CA ARG A 161 -9.87 11.40 -10.02
C ARG A 161 -11.22 10.74 -10.29
N ASP A 162 -11.33 9.45 -10.03
CA ASP A 162 -12.58 8.70 -10.12
C ASP A 162 -13.18 8.52 -8.72
N MET A 163 -14.31 9.19 -8.48
CA MET A 163 -15.02 9.14 -7.20
C MET A 163 -15.84 7.86 -7.00
N GLN A 164 -15.85 6.94 -7.98
CA GLN A 164 -16.55 5.66 -7.90
C GLN A 164 -15.60 4.50 -7.52
N THR A 165 -14.31 4.78 -7.43
CA THR A 165 -13.29 3.84 -6.93
C THR A 165 -13.14 3.96 -5.41
#